data_719774159aa26e0b605e61c06610e6cf
#
_entry.id   719774159aa26e0b605e61c06610e6cf
#
_cell.length_a   1.000
_cell.length_b   1.000
_cell.length_c   1.000
_cell.angle_alpha   90.00
_cell.angle_beta   90.00
_cell.angle_gamma   90.00
#
_symmetry.space_group_name_H-M   'P 1'
#
loop_
_entity.id
_entity.type
_entity.pdbx_description
1 polymer ?
#
loop_
_entity_poly.entity_id
_entity_poly.type
_entity_poly.pdbx_seq_one_letter_code
_entity_poly.pdbx_strand_id
1 'polypeptide(L)'
;MFSLLNNKKIRGWCLFDFGISSYPTLILTFFYGAFYANTIATNSLAGTSNWGFAISISSIFTFLILSFLLIQGRQYYRNISSRFFLFFYYLLILSTCLLSLFGEGSNEFYPLIIIVFSFISFEIITLFYNVSLYKVSKKNQGFVSSLGWAFGYLGGLLS
;
A
#
# COMPACT_ATOMS: atom_id res chain seq x y z
N MET A 1 6.51 14.53 23.97
CA MET A 1 6.85 13.76 22.77
C MET A 1 7.37 12.36 23.12
N PHE A 2 8.47 12.23 23.84
CA PHE A 2 9.06 10.92 24.19
C PHE A 2 8.15 9.99 25.01
N SER A 3 7.28 10.52 25.88
CA SER A 3 6.33 9.71 26.66
C SER A 3 5.30 8.96 25.81
N LEU A 4 4.94 9.48 24.65
CA LEU A 4 4.00 8.81 23.74
C LEU A 4 4.67 7.65 22.98
N LEU A 5 5.95 7.75 22.66
CA LEU A 5 6.71 6.66 22.03
C LEU A 5 6.99 5.48 22.99
N ASN A 6 6.85 5.68 24.31
CA ASN A 6 6.87 4.59 25.27
C ASN A 6 5.61 3.69 25.19
N ASN A 7 4.54 4.16 24.56
CA ASN A 7 3.37 3.35 24.33
C ASN A 7 3.62 2.35 23.18
N LYS A 8 3.64 1.06 23.49
CA LYS A 8 3.88 -0.02 22.51
C LYS A 8 2.93 0.03 21.30
N LYS A 9 1.65 0.45 21.50
CA LYS A 9 0.67 0.55 20.41
C LYS A 9 1.02 1.68 19.43
N ILE A 10 1.41 2.86 19.95
CA ILE A 10 1.79 4.01 19.13
C ILE A 10 3.08 3.70 18.37
N ARG A 11 4.06 3.12 19.05
CA ARG A 11 5.32 2.71 18.41
C ARG A 11 5.11 1.69 17.29
N GLY A 12 4.30 0.64 17.56
CA GLY A 12 3.97 -0.37 16.53
C GLY A 12 3.24 0.24 15.33
N TRP A 13 2.35 1.21 15.57
CA TRP A 13 1.62 1.92 14.54
C TRP A 13 2.55 2.77 13.66
N CYS A 14 3.50 3.51 14.25
CA CYS A 14 4.50 4.28 13.52
C CYS A 14 5.51 3.40 12.76
N LEU A 15 5.94 2.28 13.36
CA LEU A 15 6.84 1.33 12.69
C LEU A 15 6.16 0.61 11.52
N PHE A 16 4.86 0.40 11.60
CA PHE A 16 4.11 -0.13 10.48
C PHE A 16 4.12 0.84 9.29
N ASP A 17 3.89 2.14 9.54
CA ASP A 17 3.94 3.17 8.50
C ASP A 17 5.35 3.28 7.89
N PHE A 18 6.38 3.23 8.72
CA PHE A 18 7.77 3.18 8.27
C PHE A 18 8.00 2.02 7.28
N GLY A 19 7.55 0.81 7.61
CA GLY A 19 7.77 -0.37 6.77
C GLY A 19 6.96 -0.34 5.47
N ILE A 20 5.68 0.04 5.53
CA ILE A 20 4.80 -0.01 4.36
C ILE A 20 5.08 1.10 3.35
N SER A 21 5.69 2.21 3.77
CA SER A 21 6.00 3.36 2.90
C SER A 21 7.10 3.07 1.88
N SER A 22 7.87 2.01 2.03
CA SER A 22 8.79 1.51 1.00
C SER A 22 8.06 1.09 -0.28
N TYR A 23 6.86 0.52 -0.16
CA TYR A 23 6.10 0.06 -1.32
C TYR A 23 5.73 1.19 -2.31
N PRO A 24 5.03 2.28 -1.91
CA PRO A 24 4.73 3.37 -2.85
C PRO A 24 6.00 4.05 -3.36
N THR A 25 7.05 4.15 -2.57
CA THR A 25 8.30 4.77 -2.98
C THR A 25 9.01 3.94 -4.04
N LEU A 26 9.30 2.68 -3.78
CA LEU A 26 10.08 1.83 -4.68
C LEU A 26 9.24 1.30 -5.85
N ILE A 27 8.04 0.82 -5.57
CA ILE A 27 7.26 0.12 -6.59
C ILE A 27 6.45 1.08 -7.45
N LEU A 28 5.71 2.00 -6.82
CA LEU A 28 4.78 2.84 -7.59
C LEU A 28 5.46 4.04 -8.24
N THR A 29 6.39 4.70 -7.53
CA THR A 29 6.85 6.03 -7.93
C THR A 29 8.21 6.03 -8.60
N PHE A 30 9.25 5.50 -7.95
CA PHE A 30 10.62 5.78 -8.38
C PHE A 30 11.31 4.65 -9.12
N PHE A 31 11.06 3.40 -8.78
CA PHE A 31 11.91 2.32 -9.28
C PHE A 31 11.18 1.39 -10.24
N TYR A 32 10.19 0.62 -9.77
CA TYR A 32 9.64 -0.45 -10.57
C TYR A 32 8.85 0.04 -11.79
N GLY A 33 8.09 1.14 -11.66
CA GLY A 33 7.37 1.74 -12.78
C GLY A 33 8.32 2.18 -13.92
N ALA A 34 9.44 2.80 -13.56
CA ALA A 34 10.47 3.19 -14.53
C ALA A 34 11.18 1.96 -15.12
N PHE A 35 11.49 0.96 -14.30
CA PHE A 35 12.08 -0.31 -14.76
C PHE A 35 11.14 -1.04 -15.72
N TYR A 36 9.86 -1.14 -15.40
CA TYR A 36 8.85 -1.72 -16.29
C TYR A 36 8.84 -1.01 -17.66
N ALA A 37 8.74 0.32 -17.64
CA ALA A 37 8.62 1.10 -18.88
C ALA A 37 9.89 1.04 -19.76
N ASN A 38 11.08 0.95 -19.15
CA ASN A 38 12.34 1.02 -19.91
C ASN A 38 12.97 -0.35 -20.20
N THR A 39 12.60 -1.39 -19.47
CA THR A 39 13.27 -2.71 -19.57
C THR A 39 12.33 -3.82 -19.98
N ILE A 40 11.07 -3.80 -19.52
CA ILE A 40 10.11 -4.89 -19.78
C ILE A 40 9.22 -4.57 -20.98
N ALA A 41 8.70 -3.34 -21.05
CA ALA A 41 7.82 -2.93 -22.13
C ALA A 41 8.58 -2.81 -23.47
N THR A 42 7.92 -3.16 -24.55
CA THR A 42 8.49 -3.08 -25.91
C THR A 42 8.78 -1.64 -26.35
N ASN A 43 8.07 -0.66 -25.78
CA ASN A 43 8.25 0.76 -26.04
C ASN A 43 8.03 1.53 -24.74
N SER A 44 8.98 2.37 -24.37
CA SER A 44 8.96 3.13 -23.11
C SER A 44 7.72 4.06 -22.96
N LEU A 45 7.28 4.68 -24.07
CA LEU A 45 6.07 5.52 -24.05
C LEU A 45 4.81 4.70 -23.80
N ALA A 46 4.66 3.58 -24.54
CA ALA A 46 3.56 2.65 -24.33
C ALA A 46 3.62 2.01 -22.93
N GLY A 47 4.83 1.64 -22.47
CA GLY A 47 5.04 1.10 -21.12
C GLY A 47 4.58 2.05 -20.03
N THR A 48 4.95 3.33 -20.10
CA THR A 48 4.49 4.35 -19.16
C THR A 48 2.98 4.50 -19.18
N SER A 49 2.37 4.50 -20.37
CA SER A 49 0.91 4.57 -20.53
C SER A 49 0.22 3.34 -19.94
N ASN A 50 0.71 2.15 -20.22
CA ASN A 50 0.15 0.89 -19.70
C ASN A 50 0.28 0.80 -18.17
N TRP A 51 1.40 1.27 -17.61
CA TRP A 51 1.60 1.37 -16.18
C TRP A 51 0.56 2.30 -15.53
N GLY A 52 0.40 3.52 -16.07
CA GLY A 52 -0.60 4.46 -15.59
C GLY A 52 -2.02 3.91 -15.71
N PHE A 53 -2.32 3.17 -16.77
CA PHE A 53 -3.62 2.52 -16.97
C PHE A 53 -3.86 1.41 -15.93
N ALA A 54 -2.87 0.58 -15.62
CA ALA A 54 -2.98 -0.44 -14.59
C ALA A 54 -3.23 0.17 -13.19
N ILE A 55 -2.54 1.26 -12.84
CA ILE A 55 -2.78 2.00 -11.59
C ILE A 55 -4.20 2.59 -11.56
N SER A 56 -4.67 3.16 -12.67
CA SER A 56 -6.03 3.71 -12.78
C SER A 56 -7.11 2.65 -12.59
N ILE A 57 -6.95 1.49 -13.23
CA ILE A 57 -7.84 0.33 -13.03
C ILE A 57 -7.85 -0.09 -11.56
N SER A 58 -6.69 -0.20 -10.94
CA SER A 58 -6.56 -0.57 -9.53
C SER A 58 -7.33 0.39 -8.62
N SER A 59 -7.22 1.70 -8.89
CA SER A 59 -7.92 2.75 -8.14
C SER A 59 -9.43 2.63 -8.27
N ILE A 60 -9.94 2.31 -9.47
CA ILE A 60 -11.38 2.07 -9.69
C ILE A 60 -11.85 0.86 -8.88
N PHE A 61 -11.13 -0.27 -8.95
CA PHE A 61 -11.48 -1.46 -8.16
C PHE A 61 -11.44 -1.18 -6.67
N THR A 62 -10.40 -0.49 -6.20
CA THR A 62 -10.30 -0.08 -4.79
C THR A 62 -11.51 0.78 -4.39
N PHE A 63 -11.87 1.78 -5.18
CA PHE A 63 -13.04 2.62 -4.92
C PHE A 63 -14.32 1.79 -4.82
N LEU A 64 -14.55 0.83 -5.74
CA LEU A 64 -15.72 -0.04 -5.71
C LEU A 64 -15.75 -0.93 -4.47
N ILE A 65 -14.62 -1.54 -4.11
CA ILE A 65 -14.50 -2.38 -2.90
C ILE A 65 -14.77 -1.55 -1.65
N LEU A 66 -14.17 -0.38 -1.53
CA LEU A 66 -14.35 0.48 -0.37
C LEU A 66 -15.77 1.03 -0.27
N SER A 67 -16.38 1.42 -1.40
CA SER A 67 -17.77 1.85 -1.44
C SER A 67 -18.72 0.74 -1.00
N PHE A 68 -18.51 -0.48 -1.47
CA PHE A 68 -19.28 -1.64 -1.03
C PHE A 68 -19.14 -1.89 0.47
N LEU A 69 -17.92 -1.84 1.00
CA LEU A 69 -17.67 -1.99 2.43
C LEU A 69 -18.34 -0.88 3.25
N LEU A 70 -18.37 0.35 2.77
CA LEU A 70 -19.04 1.48 3.44
C LEU A 70 -20.56 1.29 3.51
N ILE A 71 -21.18 0.80 2.42
CA ILE A 71 -22.63 0.52 2.34
C ILE A 71 -23.06 -0.53 3.38
N GLN A 72 -22.19 -1.53 3.66
CA GLN A 72 -22.46 -2.57 4.66
C GLN A 72 -22.48 -2.03 6.10
N GLY A 73 -22.09 -0.79 6.31
CA GLY A 73 -22.24 -0.05 7.55
C GLY A 73 -21.12 -0.25 8.57
N ARG A 74 -21.12 0.66 9.57
CA ARG A 74 -20.09 0.78 10.63
C ARG A 74 -19.84 -0.52 11.41
N GLN A 75 -20.85 -1.35 11.54
CA GLN A 75 -20.78 -2.60 12.29
C GLN A 75 -19.98 -3.67 11.52
N TYR A 76 -20.07 -3.67 10.21
CA TYR A 76 -19.30 -4.57 9.34
C TYR A 76 -17.81 -4.22 9.40
N TYR A 77 -17.47 -2.93 9.32
CA TYR A 77 -16.07 -2.46 9.48
C TYR A 77 -15.44 -2.86 10.82
N ARG A 78 -16.21 -2.82 11.89
CA ARG A 78 -15.73 -3.19 13.23
C ARG A 78 -15.46 -4.68 13.36
N ASN A 79 -16.17 -5.49 12.59
CA ASN A 79 -16.12 -6.95 12.60
C ASN A 79 -15.23 -7.51 11.48
N ILE A 80 -14.74 -6.67 10.55
CA ILE A 80 -13.76 -7.12 9.55
C ILE A 80 -12.54 -7.64 10.31
N SER A 81 -12.41 -8.94 10.24
CA SER A 81 -11.48 -9.76 10.99
C SER A 81 -10.04 -9.35 10.70
N SER A 82 -9.19 -9.46 11.71
CA SER A 82 -7.73 -9.45 11.55
C SER A 82 -7.26 -10.37 10.40
N ARG A 83 -8.03 -11.41 10.09
CA ARG A 83 -7.77 -12.32 8.97
C ARG A 83 -7.86 -11.64 7.60
N PHE A 84 -8.83 -10.72 7.42
CA PHE A 84 -8.98 -9.97 6.16
C PHE A 84 -7.79 -9.02 5.94
N PHE A 85 -7.37 -8.32 7.00
CA PHE A 85 -6.16 -7.50 6.96
C PHE A 85 -4.92 -8.34 6.64
N LEU A 86 -4.74 -9.47 7.30
CA LEU A 86 -3.61 -10.38 7.07
C LEU A 86 -3.62 -10.96 5.65
N PHE A 87 -4.79 -11.25 5.09
CA PHE A 87 -4.90 -11.72 3.70
C PHE A 87 -4.33 -10.70 2.72
N PHE A 88 -4.73 -9.44 2.79
CA PHE A 88 -4.21 -8.39 1.91
C PHE A 88 -2.74 -8.08 2.20
N TYR A 89 -2.31 -8.18 3.45
CA TYR A 89 -0.91 -8.00 3.81
C TYR A 89 -0.01 -9.06 3.16
N TYR A 90 -0.39 -10.32 3.22
CA TYR A 90 0.35 -11.40 2.56
C TYR A 90 0.22 -11.32 1.03
N LEU A 91 -0.93 -10.90 0.52
CA LEU A 91 -1.12 -10.70 -0.92
C LEU A 91 -0.21 -9.57 -1.43
N LEU A 92 -0.05 -8.47 -0.69
CA LEU A 92 0.88 -7.40 -1.01
C LEU A 92 2.32 -7.91 -1.07
N ILE A 93 2.76 -8.64 -0.06
CA ILE A 93 4.12 -9.21 -0.02
C ILE A 93 4.33 -10.17 -1.19
N LEU A 94 3.41 -11.10 -1.39
CA LEU A 94 3.52 -12.10 -2.46
C LEU A 94 3.56 -11.44 -3.84
N SER A 95 2.64 -10.52 -4.12
CA SER A 95 2.61 -9.82 -5.41
C SER A 95 3.86 -8.97 -5.63
N THR A 96 4.36 -8.29 -4.60
CA THR A 96 5.62 -7.53 -4.69
C THR A 96 6.81 -8.46 -4.96
N CYS A 97 6.89 -9.60 -4.30
CA CYS A 97 7.92 -10.62 -4.58
C CYS A 97 7.80 -11.17 -6.01
N LEU A 98 6.59 -11.42 -6.50
CA LEU A 98 6.39 -11.91 -7.87
C LEU A 98 6.84 -10.91 -8.93
N LEU A 99 6.75 -9.60 -8.67
CA LEU A 99 7.26 -8.58 -9.59
C LEU A 99 8.75 -8.72 -9.87
N SER A 100 9.54 -9.24 -8.93
CA SER A 100 10.99 -9.46 -9.12
C SER A 100 11.36 -10.57 -10.12
N LEU A 101 10.38 -11.38 -10.53
CA LEU A 101 10.60 -12.46 -11.48
C LEU A 101 10.60 -11.99 -12.94
N PHE A 102 10.21 -10.73 -13.19
CA PHE A 102 10.08 -10.19 -14.54
C PHE A 102 11.27 -9.26 -14.86
N GLY A 103 11.79 -9.41 -16.08
CA GLY A 103 12.90 -8.64 -16.61
C GLY A 103 12.82 -8.52 -18.12
N GLU A 104 13.94 -8.20 -18.75
CA GLU A 104 14.05 -8.11 -20.20
C GLU A 104 13.59 -9.40 -20.89
N GLY A 105 12.75 -9.25 -21.92
CA GLY A 105 12.17 -10.39 -22.65
C GLY A 105 10.96 -11.05 -21.99
N SER A 106 10.54 -10.61 -20.79
CA SER A 106 9.29 -11.06 -20.16
C SER A 106 8.08 -10.51 -20.90
N ASN A 107 6.96 -11.25 -20.85
CA ASN A 107 5.70 -10.72 -21.35
C ASN A 107 5.26 -9.51 -20.50
N GLU A 108 5.07 -8.38 -21.16
CA GLU A 108 4.76 -7.09 -20.52
C GLU A 108 3.41 -7.05 -19.75
N PHE A 109 2.47 -7.95 -20.05
CA PHE A 109 1.15 -7.95 -19.41
C PHE A 109 1.16 -8.56 -18.00
N TYR A 110 2.04 -9.51 -17.70
CA TYR A 110 2.05 -10.16 -16.38
C TYR A 110 2.39 -9.20 -15.23
N PRO A 111 3.42 -8.36 -15.33
CA PRO A 111 3.70 -7.36 -14.29
C PRO A 111 2.53 -6.40 -14.08
N LEU A 112 1.80 -6.02 -15.15
CA LEU A 112 0.62 -5.14 -15.04
C LEU A 112 -0.52 -5.78 -14.26
N ILE A 113 -0.76 -7.06 -14.47
CA ILE A 113 -1.79 -7.80 -13.70
C ILE A 113 -1.38 -7.86 -12.22
N ILE A 114 -0.11 -8.17 -11.95
CA ILE A 114 0.39 -8.29 -10.57
C ILE A 114 0.35 -6.95 -9.85
N ILE A 115 0.71 -5.85 -10.51
CA ILE A 115 0.66 -4.52 -9.88
C ILE A 115 -0.78 -4.12 -9.53
N VAL A 116 -1.79 -4.52 -10.31
CA VAL A 116 -3.20 -4.27 -9.98
C VAL A 116 -3.55 -4.89 -8.62
N PHE A 117 -3.24 -6.17 -8.41
CA PHE A 117 -3.51 -6.83 -7.13
C PHE A 117 -2.67 -6.26 -5.99
N SER A 118 -1.42 -5.93 -6.25
CA SER A 118 -0.50 -5.32 -5.30
C SER A 118 -1.00 -3.96 -4.83
N PHE A 119 -1.40 -3.09 -5.75
CA PHE A 119 -1.87 -1.75 -5.43
C PHE A 119 -3.22 -1.78 -4.69
N ILE A 120 -4.18 -2.60 -5.12
CA ILE A 120 -5.45 -2.80 -4.40
C ILE A 120 -5.16 -3.24 -2.95
N SER A 121 -4.22 -4.18 -2.78
CA SER A 121 -3.86 -4.68 -1.45
C SER A 121 -3.25 -3.58 -0.58
N PHE A 122 -2.36 -2.77 -1.12
CA PHE A 122 -1.75 -1.63 -0.44
C PHE A 122 -2.81 -0.62 0.02
N GLU A 123 -3.73 -0.23 -0.86
CA GLU A 123 -4.79 0.72 -0.53
C GLU A 123 -5.73 0.21 0.58
N ILE A 124 -6.12 -1.06 0.51
CA ILE A 124 -6.94 -1.69 1.54
C ILE A 124 -6.21 -1.72 2.88
N ILE A 125 -4.94 -2.10 2.91
CA ILE A 125 -4.12 -2.12 4.12
C ILE A 125 -4.00 -0.71 4.71
N THR A 126 -3.74 0.30 3.88
CA THR A 126 -3.63 1.70 4.28
C THR A 126 -4.94 2.22 4.89
N LEU A 127 -6.09 1.82 4.33
CA LEU A 127 -7.38 2.14 4.94
C LEU A 127 -7.50 1.56 6.36
N PHE A 128 -7.20 0.26 6.52
CA PHE A 128 -7.26 -0.38 7.85
C PHE A 128 -6.29 0.23 8.84
N TYR A 129 -5.10 0.57 8.39
CA TYR A 129 -4.12 1.31 9.17
C TYR A 129 -4.71 2.62 9.67
N ASN A 130 -5.25 3.46 8.79
CA ASN A 130 -5.83 4.76 9.14
C ASN A 130 -7.01 4.63 10.10
N VAL A 131 -7.91 3.69 9.87
CA VAL A 131 -9.06 3.42 10.76
C VAL A 131 -8.60 2.95 12.15
N SER A 132 -7.47 2.26 12.24
CA SER A 132 -6.93 1.76 13.51
C SER A 132 -6.42 2.87 14.43
N LEU A 133 -6.14 4.07 13.93
CA LEU A 133 -5.65 5.23 14.69
C LEU A 133 -6.52 5.54 15.91
N TYR A 134 -7.84 5.42 15.78
CA TYR A 134 -8.76 5.64 16.91
C TYR A 134 -8.55 4.63 18.06
N LYS A 135 -8.17 3.38 17.73
CA LYS A 135 -7.87 2.35 18.74
C LYS A 135 -6.50 2.56 19.39
N VAL A 136 -5.56 3.16 18.64
CA VAL A 136 -4.19 3.43 19.10
C VAL A 136 -4.14 4.64 19.99
N SER A 137 -4.84 5.72 19.64
CA SER A 137 -4.89 6.96 20.43
C SER A 137 -6.24 7.65 20.34
N LYS A 138 -6.96 7.74 21.46
CA LYS A 138 -8.26 8.43 21.52
C LYS A 138 -8.14 9.95 21.66
N LYS A 139 -7.10 10.44 22.37
CA LYS A 139 -6.99 11.87 22.75
C LYS A 139 -6.06 12.67 21.84
N ASN A 140 -5.03 12.05 21.29
CA ASN A 140 -3.96 12.74 20.55
C ASN A 140 -3.85 12.24 19.10
N GLN A 141 -4.98 12.02 18.44
CA GLN A 141 -5.01 11.43 17.09
C GLN A 141 -4.20 12.22 16.06
N GLY A 142 -4.36 13.56 16.03
CA GLY A 142 -3.64 14.42 15.10
C GLY A 142 -2.12 14.33 15.30
N PHE A 143 -1.65 14.35 16.55
CA PHE A 143 -0.22 14.25 16.83
C PHE A 143 0.32 12.84 16.50
N VAL A 144 -0.40 11.77 16.85
CA VAL A 144 0.02 10.40 16.53
C VAL A 144 0.01 10.15 15.03
N SER A 145 -0.97 10.71 14.31
CA SER A 145 -1.00 10.67 12.84
C SER A 145 0.22 11.37 12.23
N SER A 146 0.52 12.60 12.66
CA SER A 146 1.70 13.32 12.18
C SER A 146 3.00 12.58 12.47
N LEU A 147 3.08 11.91 13.63
CA LEU A 147 4.24 11.09 13.98
C LEU A 147 4.38 9.87 13.06
N GLY A 148 3.27 9.18 12.75
CA GLY A 148 3.26 8.08 11.78
C GLY A 148 3.75 8.55 10.41
N TRP A 149 3.22 9.64 9.90
CA TRP A 149 3.66 10.24 8.64
C TRP A 149 5.16 10.54 8.62
N ALA A 150 5.70 11.10 9.72
CA ALA A 150 7.14 11.34 9.82
C ALA A 150 7.95 10.04 9.73
N PHE A 151 7.49 8.97 10.39
CA PHE A 151 8.10 7.64 10.27
C PHE A 151 7.94 7.05 8.87
N GLY A 152 6.78 7.23 8.23
CA GLY A 152 6.54 6.81 6.85
C GLY A 152 7.50 7.47 5.87
N TYR A 153 7.68 8.80 5.96
CA TYR A 153 8.66 9.51 5.12
C TYR A 153 10.09 9.02 5.36
N LEU A 154 10.48 8.76 6.61
CA LEU A 154 11.79 8.17 6.89
C LEU A 154 11.92 6.76 6.31
N GLY A 155 10.86 5.96 6.37
CA GLY A 155 10.83 4.62 5.77
C GLY A 155 10.98 4.65 4.26
N GLY A 156 10.24 5.52 3.57
CA GLY A 156 10.35 5.72 2.13
C GLY A 156 11.72 6.28 1.70
N LEU A 157 12.34 7.14 2.50
CA LEU A 157 13.66 7.71 2.21
C LEU A 157 14.80 6.70 2.39
N LEU A 158 14.66 5.78 3.34
CA LEU A 158 15.70 4.79 3.65
C LEU A 158 15.57 3.47 2.87
N SER A 159 14.48 3.30 2.11
CA SER A 159 14.25 2.13 1.28
C SER A 159 14.95 2.25 -0.08
#